data_3a9e94c02e5a4dd1148c113636bc630b
#
_entry.id   3a9e94c02e5a4dd1148c113636bc630b
#
_cell.length_a   1.000
_cell.length_b   1.000
_cell.length_c   1.000
_cell.angle_alpha   90.00
_cell.angle_beta   90.00
_cell.angle_gamma   90.00
#
_symmetry.space_group_name_H-M   'P 1'
#
loop_
_entity.id
_entity.type
_entity.pdbx_description
1 polymer ?
#
loop_
_entity_poly.entity_id
_entity_poly.type
_entity_poly.pdbx_seq_one_letter_code
_entity_poly.pdbx_strand_id
1 'polypeptide(L)'
;VQRYQTDGFYNYHFDWDEQRMHGNRISTFMVYLVDECVGGGTNFPFLEQPKDERWCDVIECDEEGRDGYQGVIFKPIKGAAVFWENFHTNGTGHLGVYHAGLPVKEGVKVGLNIWSWDSSWVKPGVEV
;
A
#
# COMPACT_ATOMS: atom_id res chain seq x y z
N VAL A 1 4.90 -4.47 -12.61
CA VAL A 1 4.17 -3.30 -13.13
C VAL A 1 2.71 -3.67 -13.31
N GLN A 2 1.83 -2.83 -12.79
CA GLN A 2 0.38 -3.03 -12.87
C GLN A 2 -0.28 -1.80 -13.51
N ARG A 3 -1.08 -2.05 -14.53
CA ARG A 3 -1.84 -1.02 -15.23
C ARG A 3 -3.32 -1.18 -14.93
N TYR A 4 -3.94 -0.10 -14.47
CA TYR A 4 -5.36 -0.06 -14.15
C TYR A 4 -6.06 0.95 -15.07
N GLN A 5 -7.16 0.51 -15.67
CA GLN A 5 -8.10 1.36 -16.41
C GLN A 5 -9.36 1.58 -15.55
N THR A 6 -10.33 2.27 -16.10
CA THR A 6 -11.62 2.50 -15.42
C THR A 6 -12.18 1.21 -14.83
N ASP A 7 -12.62 1.27 -13.58
CA ASP A 7 -13.08 0.17 -12.73
C ASP A 7 -12.01 -0.81 -12.27
N GLY A 8 -10.74 -0.64 -12.70
CA GLY A 8 -9.63 -1.45 -12.24
C GLY A 8 -9.29 -1.16 -10.77
N PHE A 9 -9.04 -2.20 -9.99
CA PHE A 9 -8.67 -2.11 -8.58
C PHE A 9 -7.85 -3.33 -8.17
N TYR A 10 -7.21 -3.23 -7.00
CA TYR A 10 -6.58 -4.36 -6.34
C TYR A 10 -7.15 -4.49 -4.93
N ASN A 11 -7.77 -5.63 -4.63
CA ASN A 11 -8.46 -5.84 -3.37
C ASN A 11 -7.50 -5.82 -2.16
N TYR A 12 -8.04 -5.65 -0.97
CA TYR A 12 -7.27 -5.61 0.27
C TYR A 12 -6.43 -6.86 0.46
N HIS A 13 -5.17 -6.67 0.80
CA HIS A 13 -4.19 -7.74 0.99
C HIS A 13 -3.00 -7.24 1.82
N PHE A 14 -2.21 -8.18 2.28
CA PHE A 14 -0.84 -7.95 2.76
C PHE A 14 0.15 -8.28 1.66
N ASP A 15 1.31 -7.63 1.67
CA ASP A 15 2.40 -7.98 0.76
C ASP A 15 3.28 -9.11 1.29
N TRP A 16 3.23 -9.36 2.62
CA TRP A 16 3.88 -10.55 3.17
C TRP A 16 2.99 -11.78 3.01
N ASP A 17 3.61 -12.95 3.00
CA ASP A 17 2.92 -14.23 2.98
C ASP A 17 2.97 -14.87 4.38
N GLU A 18 1.82 -14.91 5.06
CA GLU A 18 1.71 -15.46 6.41
C GLU A 18 1.88 -16.98 6.48
N GLN A 19 1.78 -17.67 5.35
CA GLN A 19 1.95 -19.12 5.30
C GLN A 19 3.42 -19.55 5.17
N ARG A 20 4.30 -18.63 4.82
CA ARG A 20 5.72 -18.94 4.70
C ARG A 20 6.35 -19.13 6.07
N MET A 21 7.25 -20.11 6.15
CA MET A 21 8.02 -20.39 7.36
C MET A 21 9.41 -19.73 7.33
N HIS A 22 9.99 -19.64 6.13
CA HIS A 22 11.32 -19.08 5.88
C HIS A 22 11.32 -18.18 4.66
N GLY A 23 11.95 -17.03 4.78
CA GLY A 23 12.01 -16.03 3.71
C GLY A 23 10.68 -15.33 3.48
N ASN A 24 10.72 -14.02 3.34
CA ASN A 24 9.52 -13.24 3.07
C ASN A 24 9.85 -11.87 2.47
N ARG A 25 8.82 -11.16 2.01
CA ARG A 25 8.92 -9.78 1.56
C ARG A 25 8.95 -8.85 2.77
N ILE A 26 10.10 -8.28 3.11
CA ILE A 26 10.25 -7.47 4.31
C ILE A 26 9.84 -6.02 4.12
N SER A 27 9.88 -5.52 2.90
CA SER A 27 9.45 -4.15 2.60
C SER A 27 8.90 -4.03 1.20
N THR A 28 8.12 -2.97 1.01
CA THR A 28 7.53 -2.62 -0.28
C THR A 28 7.77 -1.14 -0.58
N PHE A 29 8.22 -0.84 -1.80
CA PHE A 29 8.03 0.44 -2.45
C PHE A 29 6.94 0.29 -3.50
N MET A 30 5.93 1.13 -3.42
CA MET A 30 4.91 1.22 -4.47
C MET A 30 5.05 2.59 -5.15
N VAL A 31 5.43 2.58 -6.41
CA VAL A 31 5.74 3.77 -7.20
C VAL A 31 4.60 4.03 -8.18
N TYR A 32 4.13 5.26 -8.23
CA TYR A 32 3.16 5.69 -9.25
C TYR A 32 3.90 6.13 -10.51
N LEU A 33 3.74 5.40 -11.60
CA LEU A 33 4.39 5.70 -12.89
C LEU A 33 3.51 6.54 -13.80
N VAL A 34 2.18 6.36 -13.72
CA VAL A 34 1.16 7.14 -14.44
C VAL A 34 0.01 7.43 -13.51
N ASP A 35 -0.41 8.68 -13.43
CA ASP A 35 -1.48 9.17 -12.57
C ASP A 35 -2.62 9.87 -13.35
N GLU A 36 -2.77 9.56 -14.63
CA GLU A 36 -3.79 10.13 -15.50
C GLU A 36 -5.17 9.52 -15.21
N CYS A 37 -5.61 9.67 -13.96
CA CYS A 37 -6.83 9.03 -13.46
C CYS A 37 -7.54 9.88 -12.41
N VAL A 38 -8.81 9.58 -12.23
CA VAL A 38 -9.63 9.99 -11.09
C VAL A 38 -9.80 8.77 -10.19
N GLY A 39 -9.66 8.94 -8.88
CA GLY A 39 -9.62 7.81 -7.95
C GLY A 39 -8.26 7.10 -8.01
N GLY A 40 -8.25 5.81 -7.76
CA GLY A 40 -7.04 4.99 -7.89
C GLY A 40 -6.02 5.17 -6.77
N GLY A 41 -6.38 5.78 -5.66
CA GLY A 41 -5.49 5.92 -4.50
C GLY A 41 -5.13 4.58 -3.87
N THR A 42 -4.16 4.58 -2.98
CA THR A 42 -3.77 3.40 -2.18
C THR A 42 -4.24 3.58 -0.75
N ASN A 43 -5.12 2.71 -0.29
CA ASN A 43 -5.77 2.81 1.01
C ASN A 43 -5.17 1.85 2.02
N PHE A 44 -4.81 2.39 3.18
CA PHE A 44 -4.38 1.67 4.38
C PHE A 44 -5.44 1.90 5.47
N PRO A 45 -6.46 1.02 5.58
CA PRO A 45 -7.64 1.30 6.41
C PRO A 45 -7.35 1.29 7.91
N PHE A 46 -6.28 0.64 8.35
CA PHE A 46 -5.94 0.51 9.77
C PHE A 46 -4.93 1.56 10.26
N LEU A 47 -4.42 2.42 9.38
CA LEU A 47 -3.55 3.51 9.78
C LEU A 47 -4.38 4.74 10.15
N GLU A 48 -3.97 5.40 11.23
CA GLU A 48 -4.58 6.67 11.62
C GLU A 48 -4.10 7.79 10.70
N GLN A 49 -5.04 8.62 10.25
CA GLN A 49 -4.69 9.76 9.41
C GLN A 49 -3.86 10.78 10.21
N PRO A 50 -2.70 11.23 9.68
CA PRO A 50 -1.91 12.25 10.32
C PRO A 50 -2.69 13.56 10.51
N LYS A 51 -2.48 14.23 11.63
CA LYS A 51 -3.14 15.53 11.92
C LYS A 51 -2.47 16.72 11.24
N ASP A 52 -1.21 16.58 10.85
CA ASP A 52 -0.45 17.61 10.16
C ASP A 52 -0.99 17.78 8.73
N GLU A 53 -1.54 18.97 8.44
CA GLU A 53 -2.17 19.27 7.15
C GLU A 53 -1.18 19.23 5.96
N ARG A 54 0.12 19.28 6.22
CA ARG A 54 1.13 19.12 5.14
C ARG A 54 1.04 17.78 4.45
N TRP A 55 0.56 16.75 5.14
CA TRP A 55 0.30 15.45 4.53
C TRP A 55 -0.77 15.48 3.45
N CYS A 56 -1.67 16.47 3.49
CA CYS A 56 -2.77 16.59 2.52
C CYS A 56 -2.30 16.84 1.08
N ASP A 57 -1.03 17.18 0.89
CA ASP A 57 -0.45 17.24 -0.45
C ASP A 57 -0.36 15.84 -1.10
N VAL A 58 -0.21 14.80 -0.29
CA VAL A 58 0.04 13.43 -0.75
C VAL A 58 -1.02 12.41 -0.30
N ILE A 59 -1.88 12.75 0.66
CA ILE A 59 -3.00 11.92 1.09
C ILE A 59 -4.34 12.64 0.90
N GLU A 60 -5.41 11.86 0.77
CA GLU A 60 -6.76 12.41 0.71
C GLU A 60 -7.23 12.84 2.10
N CYS A 61 -7.50 14.13 2.26
CA CYS A 61 -7.90 14.72 3.55
C CYS A 61 -9.37 15.12 3.63
N ASP A 62 -10.01 15.46 2.51
CA ASP A 62 -11.41 15.85 2.49
C ASP A 62 -12.35 14.66 2.24
N GLU A 63 -13.63 14.85 2.58
CA GLU A 63 -14.61 13.78 2.48
C GLU A 63 -14.84 13.31 1.05
N GLU A 64 -14.77 14.21 0.07
CA GLU A 64 -14.95 13.89 -1.34
C GLU A 64 -13.85 12.95 -1.84
N GLY A 65 -12.58 13.28 -1.57
CA GLY A 65 -11.45 12.44 -1.96
C GLY A 65 -11.39 11.13 -1.19
N ARG A 66 -11.83 11.13 0.06
CA ARG A 66 -11.86 9.94 0.91
C ARG A 66 -12.99 8.97 0.53
N ASP A 67 -14.06 9.45 -0.08
CA ASP A 67 -15.15 8.64 -0.65
C ASP A 67 -15.68 7.54 0.31
N GLY A 68 -15.74 7.84 1.62
CA GLY A 68 -16.21 6.91 2.64
C GLY A 68 -15.18 5.87 3.12
N TYR A 69 -14.01 5.81 2.51
CA TYR A 69 -12.95 4.91 2.96
C TYR A 69 -12.30 5.39 4.26
N GLN A 70 -11.95 4.45 5.13
CA GLN A 70 -11.30 4.72 6.41
C GLN A 70 -9.77 4.69 6.29
N GLY A 71 -9.10 5.25 7.31
CA GLY A 71 -7.66 5.24 7.39
C GLY A 71 -6.98 6.24 6.46
N VAL A 72 -5.82 5.87 5.94
CA VAL A 72 -5.02 6.72 5.06
C VAL A 72 -5.22 6.31 3.61
N ILE A 73 -5.39 7.30 2.73
CA ILE A 73 -5.45 7.10 1.29
C ILE A 73 -4.35 7.93 0.66
N PHE A 74 -3.34 7.29 0.08
CA PHE A 74 -2.31 7.98 -0.68
C PHE A 74 -2.82 8.30 -2.08
N LYS A 75 -2.65 9.57 -2.48
CA LYS A 75 -2.98 10.02 -3.83
C LYS A 75 -2.05 9.37 -4.85
N PRO A 76 -2.55 8.95 -6.01
CA PRO A 76 -1.68 8.52 -7.10
C PRO A 76 -1.02 9.76 -7.73
N ILE A 77 0.23 10.01 -7.38
CA ILE A 77 1.00 11.14 -7.88
C ILE A 77 2.21 10.59 -8.63
N LYS A 78 2.29 10.84 -9.93
CA LYS A 78 3.39 10.38 -10.79
C LYS A 78 4.76 10.78 -10.22
N GLY A 79 5.63 9.80 -10.11
CA GLY A 79 6.97 9.97 -9.56
C GLY A 79 7.05 9.87 -8.04
N ALA A 80 5.93 9.82 -7.33
CA ALA A 80 5.91 9.55 -5.90
C ALA A 80 5.95 8.05 -5.62
N ALA A 81 6.48 7.69 -4.45
CA ALA A 81 6.47 6.32 -3.96
C ALA A 81 6.00 6.28 -2.51
N VAL A 82 5.29 5.23 -2.16
CA VAL A 82 4.94 4.89 -0.79
C VAL A 82 5.81 3.71 -0.38
N PHE A 83 6.49 3.86 0.74
CA PHE A 83 7.32 2.81 1.33
C PHE A 83 6.70 2.33 2.64
N TRP A 84 6.74 1.01 2.87
CA TRP A 84 6.39 0.44 4.16
C TRP A 84 7.18 -0.81 4.49
N GLU A 85 7.38 -1.02 5.79
CA GLU A 85 7.94 -2.24 6.32
C GLU A 85 6.81 -3.24 6.59
N ASN A 86 6.98 -4.47 6.16
CA ASN A 86 5.94 -5.50 6.28
C ASN A 86 5.97 -6.20 7.64
N PHE A 87 7.08 -6.10 8.38
CA PHE A 87 7.27 -6.80 9.65
C PHE A 87 7.75 -5.87 10.74
N HIS A 88 7.31 -6.15 11.96
CA HIS A 88 7.93 -5.59 13.15
C HIS A 88 9.32 -6.18 13.34
N THR A 89 10.13 -5.55 14.20
CA THR A 89 11.51 -6.01 14.50
C THR A 89 11.56 -7.42 15.10
N ASN A 90 10.47 -7.88 15.73
CA ASN A 90 10.36 -9.24 16.25
C ASN A 90 9.96 -10.29 15.18
N GLY A 91 9.82 -9.89 13.92
CA GLY A 91 9.49 -10.77 12.81
C GLY A 91 7.99 -11.00 12.59
N THR A 92 7.11 -10.43 13.41
CA THR A 92 5.67 -10.56 13.20
C THR A 92 5.18 -9.60 12.14
N GLY A 93 4.18 -10.02 11.34
CA GLY A 93 3.58 -9.19 10.31
C GLY A 93 2.92 -7.93 10.86
N HIS A 94 3.13 -6.81 10.17
CA HIS A 94 2.55 -5.53 10.55
C HIS A 94 1.11 -5.44 10.04
N LEU A 95 0.13 -5.53 10.95
CA LEU A 95 -1.30 -5.52 10.55
C LEU A 95 -1.74 -4.17 9.96
N GLY A 96 -1.08 -3.08 10.34
CA GLY A 96 -1.38 -1.73 9.84
C GLY A 96 -1.11 -1.55 8.34
N VAL A 97 -0.30 -2.42 7.72
CA VAL A 97 0.01 -2.30 6.29
C VAL A 97 -0.90 -3.13 5.37
N TYR A 98 -2.02 -3.62 5.89
CA TYR A 98 -3.13 -4.11 5.09
C TYR A 98 -3.63 -2.98 4.18
N HIS A 99 -3.71 -3.21 2.87
CA HIS A 99 -3.96 -2.14 1.92
C HIS A 99 -4.65 -2.63 0.66
N ALA A 100 -5.19 -1.67 -0.09
CA ALA A 100 -5.82 -1.89 -1.39
C ALA A 100 -5.46 -0.79 -2.37
N GLY A 101 -5.45 -1.14 -3.66
CA GLY A 101 -5.55 -0.18 -4.74
C GLY A 101 -7.01 0.13 -5.00
N LEU A 102 -7.46 1.34 -4.69
CA LEU A 102 -8.84 1.74 -4.86
C LEU A 102 -9.23 1.82 -6.35
N PRO A 103 -10.52 1.65 -6.68
CA PRO A 103 -10.96 1.70 -8.07
C PRO A 103 -10.58 3.00 -8.77
N VAL A 104 -10.10 2.87 -10.00
CA VAL A 104 -9.93 3.98 -10.94
C VAL A 104 -11.30 4.34 -11.47
N LYS A 105 -11.76 5.56 -11.22
CA LYS A 105 -13.07 6.03 -11.70
C LYS A 105 -13.04 6.44 -13.18
N GLU A 106 -11.95 7.07 -13.58
CA GLU A 106 -11.68 7.49 -14.96
C GLU A 106 -10.18 7.44 -15.23
N GLY A 107 -9.80 7.13 -16.46
CA GLY A 107 -8.45 7.24 -16.94
C GLY A 107 -7.59 6.01 -16.70
N VAL A 108 -6.29 6.23 -16.49
CA VAL A 108 -5.27 5.18 -16.39
C VAL A 108 -4.34 5.47 -15.23
N LYS A 109 -4.09 4.45 -14.43
CA LYS A 109 -3.06 4.41 -13.40
C LYS A 109 -2.08 3.27 -13.70
N VAL A 110 -0.79 3.55 -13.56
CA VAL A 110 0.25 2.53 -13.62
C VAL A 110 1.08 2.59 -12.35
N GLY A 111 1.19 1.46 -11.67
CA GLY A 111 1.99 1.29 -10.46
C GLY A 111 3.11 0.27 -10.66
N LEU A 112 4.18 0.45 -9.91
CA LEU A 112 5.31 -0.47 -9.84
C LEU A 112 5.57 -0.83 -8.38
N ASN A 113 5.48 -2.12 -8.06
CA ASN A 113 5.86 -2.62 -6.74
C ASN A 113 7.30 -3.12 -6.78
N ILE A 114 8.10 -2.69 -5.81
CA ILE A 114 9.47 -3.14 -5.59
C ILE A 114 9.52 -3.75 -4.20
N TRP A 115 9.72 -5.06 -4.13
CA TRP A 115 9.81 -5.78 -2.87
C TRP A 115 11.25 -6.10 -2.52
N SER A 116 11.60 -5.94 -1.24
CA SER A 116 12.84 -6.48 -0.69
C SER A 116 12.55 -7.83 -0.05
N TRP A 117 13.31 -8.81 -0.46
CA TRP A 117 13.22 -10.18 0.06
C TRP A 117 14.30 -10.41 1.10
N ASP A 118 13.91 -10.97 2.27
CA ASP A 118 14.86 -11.45 3.27
C ASP A 118 14.76 -12.97 3.39
N SER A 119 15.76 -13.66 2.87
CA SER A 119 15.85 -15.12 2.95
C SER A 119 16.15 -15.63 4.36
N SER A 120 16.65 -14.77 5.25
CA SER A 120 16.96 -15.11 6.64
C SER A 120 15.76 -14.97 7.58
N TRP A 121 14.66 -14.35 7.11
CA TRP A 121 13.45 -14.22 7.93
C TRP A 121 12.90 -15.61 8.27
N VAL A 122 12.56 -15.80 9.54
CA VAL A 122 11.92 -17.02 10.03
C VAL A 122 10.63 -16.61 10.74
N LYS A 123 9.56 -17.33 10.46
CA LYS A 123 8.27 -17.07 11.11
C LYS A 123 8.41 -17.23 12.62
N PRO A 124 7.97 -16.26 13.44
CA PRO A 124 8.03 -16.37 14.88
C PRO A 124 7.32 -17.63 15.39
N GLY A 125 7.95 -18.34 16.33
CA GLY A 125 7.44 -19.61 16.85
C GLY A 125 7.82 -20.84 16.04
N VAL A 126 8.56 -20.68 14.94
CA VAL A 126 9.13 -21.79 14.16
C VAL A 126 10.53 -22.06 14.64
N GLU A 127 10.84 -23.33 14.93
CA GLU A 127 12.20 -23.75 15.25
C GLU A 127 13.10 -23.65 14.01
N VAL A 128 14.29 -23.17 14.23
CA VAL A 128 15.28 -22.95 13.17
C VAL A 128 16.21 -24.16 13.05
#